data_204068bc0b1d381081584bb0a3bd3958
#
_entry.id   204068bc0b1d381081584bb0a3bd3958
#
_cell.length_a   1.000
_cell.length_b   1.000
_cell.length_c   1.000
_cell.angle_alpha   90.00
_cell.angle_beta   90.00
_cell.angle_gamma   90.00
#
_symmetry.space_group_name_H-M   'P 1'
#
loop_
_entity.id
_entity.type
_entity.pdbx_description
1 polymer ?
#
loop_
_entity_poly.entity_id
_entity_poly.type
_entity_poly.pdbx_seq_one_letter_code
_entity_poly.pdbx_strand_id
1 'polypeptide(L)'
;MKNFMAIHDAHSDAAREEYKSYFKNIYSSETTHGEWAKSSVGEFATAHQVWMGAESDFFCTHFLANSKDDVFKQIELWGMSKFFTTMVIETDRFTSALMPPDQKIDQSYFND
;
A
#
# COMPACT_ATOMS: atom_id res chain seq x y z
N MET A 1 -12.26 -3.82 9.82
CA MET A 1 -11.17 -3.04 9.22
C MET A 1 -11.64 -2.41 7.93
N LYS A 2 -11.04 -1.30 7.59
CA LYS A 2 -11.39 -0.50 6.42
C LYS A 2 -10.28 -0.55 5.38
N ASN A 3 -10.64 -0.28 4.13
CA ASN A 3 -9.70 -0.21 3.03
C ASN A 3 -9.27 1.24 2.79
N PHE A 4 -7.98 1.43 2.57
CA PHE A 4 -7.39 2.75 2.29
C PHE A 4 -6.50 2.65 1.06
N MET A 5 -6.56 3.68 0.24
CA MET A 5 -5.60 3.89 -0.83
C MET A 5 -4.60 4.94 -0.38
N ALA A 6 -3.33 4.56 -0.32
CA ALA A 6 -2.25 5.48 -0.02
C ALA A 6 -1.52 5.83 -1.31
N ILE A 7 -1.35 7.12 -1.56
CA ILE A 7 -0.58 7.61 -2.71
C ILE A 7 0.68 8.24 -2.16
N HIS A 8 1.82 7.67 -2.53
CA HIS A 8 3.13 8.10 -2.06
C HIS A 8 3.83 8.91 -3.14
N ASP A 9 4.36 10.07 -2.76
CA ASP A 9 5.11 10.95 -3.64
C ASP A 9 6.53 11.07 -3.10
N ALA A 10 7.52 10.65 -3.89
CA ALA A 10 8.91 10.74 -3.48
C ALA A 10 9.32 12.20 -3.26
N HIS A 11 10.06 12.46 -2.18
CA HIS A 11 10.52 13.82 -1.85
C HIS A 11 11.44 14.41 -2.93
N SER A 12 12.18 13.54 -3.62
CA SER A 12 13.15 13.91 -4.65
C SER A 12 13.54 12.68 -5.45
N ASP A 13 14.24 12.87 -6.56
CA ASP A 13 14.80 11.77 -7.34
C ASP A 13 15.78 10.94 -6.48
N ALA A 14 16.57 11.62 -5.65
CA ALA A 14 17.50 10.95 -4.74
C ALA A 14 16.77 10.07 -3.72
N ALA A 15 15.67 10.57 -3.15
CA ALA A 15 14.85 9.80 -2.21
C ALA A 15 14.23 8.58 -2.89
N ARG A 16 13.75 8.71 -4.12
CA ARG A 16 13.22 7.59 -4.90
C ARG A 16 14.29 6.52 -5.12
N GLU A 17 15.47 6.91 -5.55
CA GLU A 17 16.56 5.96 -5.80
C GLU A 17 17.04 5.29 -4.51
N GLU A 18 17.09 6.02 -3.41
CA GLU A 18 17.43 5.47 -2.10
C GLU A 18 16.42 4.42 -1.65
N TYR A 19 15.12 4.69 -1.83
CA TYR A 19 14.07 3.73 -1.52
C TYR A 19 14.17 2.48 -2.39
N LYS A 20 14.44 2.63 -3.69
CA LYS A 20 14.64 1.48 -4.58
C LYS A 20 15.79 0.61 -4.10
N SER A 21 16.90 1.21 -3.71
CA SER A 21 18.06 0.48 -3.19
C SER A 21 17.74 -0.24 -1.88
N TYR A 22 17.02 0.43 -0.99
CA TYR A 22 16.56 -0.16 0.28
C TYR A 22 15.70 -1.39 0.02
N PHE A 23 14.72 -1.26 -0.87
CA PHE A 23 13.82 -2.36 -1.22
C PHE A 23 14.58 -3.53 -1.85
N LYS A 24 15.52 -3.22 -2.75
CA LYS A 24 16.35 -4.23 -3.40
C LYS A 24 17.21 -5.00 -2.39
N ASN A 25 17.67 -4.33 -1.33
CA ASN A 25 18.50 -4.96 -0.30
C ASN A 25 17.66 -5.87 0.62
N ILE A 26 16.38 -5.58 0.80
CA ILE A 26 15.48 -6.38 1.64
C ILE A 26 14.98 -7.62 0.90
N TYR A 27 14.63 -7.47 -0.37
CA TYR A 27 14.02 -8.53 -1.16
C TYR A 27 15.00 -9.03 -2.22
N SER A 28 15.17 -10.35 -2.29
CA SER A 28 15.91 -10.99 -3.35
C SER A 28 15.02 -11.21 -4.58
N SER A 29 15.62 -11.56 -5.71
CA SER A 29 14.88 -11.93 -6.92
C SER A 29 14.03 -13.19 -6.74
N GLU A 30 14.25 -13.94 -5.66
CA GLU A 30 13.52 -15.17 -5.34
C GLU A 30 12.39 -14.95 -4.35
N THR A 31 12.23 -13.73 -3.83
CA THR A 31 11.15 -13.42 -2.90
C THR A 31 9.80 -13.58 -3.57
N THR A 32 8.94 -14.42 -2.99
CA THR A 32 7.61 -14.69 -3.52
C THR A 32 6.61 -13.63 -3.06
N HIS A 33 5.49 -13.54 -3.77
CA HIS A 33 4.38 -12.68 -3.34
C HIS A 33 3.83 -13.12 -1.98
N GLY A 34 3.82 -14.41 -1.68
CA GLY A 34 3.40 -14.92 -0.37
C GLY A 34 4.32 -14.48 0.76
N GLU A 35 5.62 -14.49 0.53
CA GLU A 35 6.61 -14.00 1.49
C GLU A 35 6.45 -12.49 1.70
N TRP A 36 6.27 -11.73 0.63
CA TRP A 36 5.99 -10.30 0.71
C TRP A 36 4.71 -10.04 1.53
N ALA A 37 3.64 -10.79 1.28
CA ALA A 37 2.38 -10.63 2.00
C ALA A 37 2.56 -10.82 3.51
N LYS A 38 3.35 -11.80 3.92
CA LYS A 38 3.66 -12.03 5.34
C LYS A 38 4.45 -10.88 5.95
N SER A 39 5.42 -10.34 5.21
CA SER A 39 6.25 -9.23 5.68
C SER A 39 5.48 -7.90 5.74
N SER A 40 4.35 -7.82 5.05
CA SER A 40 3.54 -6.60 4.94
C SER A 40 2.40 -6.54 5.95
N VAL A 41 2.29 -7.52 6.83
CA VAL A 41 1.38 -7.47 7.98
C VAL A 41 2.02 -6.59 9.03
N GLY A 42 1.38 -5.45 9.31
CA GLY A 42 1.89 -4.50 10.27
C GLY A 42 1.08 -4.48 11.56
N GLU A 43 1.62 -3.82 12.57
CA GLU A 43 0.95 -3.64 13.85
C GLU A 43 -0.31 -2.78 13.72
N PHE A 44 -0.25 -1.71 12.92
CA PHE A 44 -1.36 -0.75 12.76
C PHE A 44 -2.12 -0.93 11.47
N ALA A 45 -1.44 -1.38 10.41
CA ALA A 45 -2.02 -1.56 9.09
C ALA A 45 -1.29 -2.65 8.34
N THR A 46 -2.00 -3.29 7.42
CA THR A 46 -1.43 -4.33 6.55
C THR A 46 -1.50 -3.85 5.10
N ALA A 47 -0.37 -3.93 4.39
CA ALA A 47 -0.34 -3.64 2.96
C ALA A 47 -0.77 -4.90 2.18
N HIS A 48 -1.80 -4.74 1.36
CA HIS A 48 -2.33 -5.83 0.53
C HIS A 48 -1.75 -5.84 -0.87
N GLN A 49 -1.53 -4.67 -1.43
CA GLN A 49 -1.05 -4.53 -2.81
C GLN A 49 -0.25 -3.24 -2.92
N VAL A 50 0.74 -3.25 -3.81
CA VAL A 50 1.53 -2.07 -4.15
C VAL A 50 1.64 -2.00 -5.67
N TRP A 51 1.41 -0.84 -6.24
CA TRP A 51 1.62 -0.57 -7.67
C TRP A 51 2.72 0.47 -7.80
N MET A 52 3.79 0.12 -8.51
CA MET A 52 4.97 0.97 -8.69
C MET A 52 5.37 1.00 -10.15
N GLY A 53 5.77 2.17 -10.64
CA GLY A 53 6.43 2.32 -11.92
C GLY A 53 7.93 2.52 -11.74
N ALA A 54 8.74 1.98 -12.63
CA ALA A 54 10.21 2.04 -12.50
C ALA A 54 10.75 3.47 -12.48
N GLU A 55 10.10 4.38 -13.23
CA GLU A 55 10.53 5.77 -13.37
C GLU A 55 9.55 6.77 -12.77
N SER A 56 8.53 6.29 -12.07
CA SER A 56 7.52 7.17 -11.48
C SER A 56 7.95 7.68 -10.11
N ASP A 57 7.68 8.95 -9.82
CA ASP A 57 7.82 9.52 -8.49
C ASP A 57 6.68 9.11 -7.56
N PHE A 58 5.60 8.57 -8.12
CA PHE A 58 4.41 8.15 -7.39
C PHE A 58 4.28 6.64 -7.39
N PHE A 59 3.79 6.11 -6.29
CA PHE A 59 3.29 4.74 -6.24
C PHE A 59 2.10 4.67 -5.27
N CYS A 60 1.35 3.58 -5.37
CA CYS A 60 0.13 3.42 -4.59
C CYS A 60 0.17 2.13 -3.78
N THR A 61 -0.34 2.19 -2.55
CA THR A 61 -0.50 1.03 -1.69
C THR A 61 -1.95 0.89 -1.27
N HIS A 62 -2.48 -0.32 -1.34
CA HIS A 62 -3.76 -0.66 -0.75
C HIS A 62 -3.50 -1.16 0.68
N PHE A 63 -3.97 -0.40 1.66
CA PHE A 63 -3.86 -0.77 3.08
C PHE A 63 -5.19 -1.23 3.64
N LEU A 64 -5.10 -2.15 4.59
CA LEU A 64 -6.19 -2.53 5.47
C LEU A 64 -5.84 -2.03 6.87
N ALA A 65 -6.73 -1.25 7.49
CA ALA A 65 -6.49 -0.65 8.81
C ALA A 65 -7.82 -0.27 9.46
N ASN A 66 -7.77 0.04 10.76
CA ASN A 66 -8.96 0.50 11.48
C ASN A 66 -9.25 1.99 11.24
N SER A 67 -8.23 2.77 10.95
CA SER A 67 -8.36 4.21 10.73
C SER A 67 -7.27 4.74 9.81
N LYS A 68 -7.51 5.92 9.27
CA LYS A 68 -6.53 6.66 8.48
C LYS A 68 -5.25 6.93 9.28
N ASP A 69 -5.39 7.29 10.55
CA ASP A 69 -4.25 7.54 11.45
C ASP A 69 -3.38 6.29 11.60
N ASP A 70 -3.98 5.12 11.65
CA ASP A 70 -3.26 3.85 11.75
C ASP A 70 -2.42 3.57 10.50
N VAL A 71 -2.88 3.98 9.33
CA VAL A 71 -2.08 3.89 8.09
C VAL A 71 -0.83 4.76 8.22
N PHE A 72 -0.97 6.00 8.67
CA PHE A 72 0.17 6.90 8.88
C PHE A 72 1.13 6.38 9.93
N LYS A 73 0.62 5.83 11.04
CA LYS A 73 1.45 5.21 12.08
C LYS A 73 2.27 4.06 11.52
N GLN A 74 1.67 3.24 10.68
CA GLN A 74 2.36 2.10 10.08
C GLN A 74 3.46 2.55 9.11
N ILE A 75 3.18 3.55 8.28
CA ILE A 75 4.15 4.14 7.36
C ILE A 75 5.34 4.70 8.14
N GLU A 76 5.06 5.40 9.24
CA GLU A 76 6.09 5.95 10.13
C GLU A 76 6.93 4.84 10.77
N LEU A 77 6.26 3.80 11.29
CA LEU A 77 6.92 2.67 11.93
C LEU A 77 7.87 1.96 10.96
N TRP A 78 7.50 1.83 9.71
CA TRP A 78 8.36 1.24 8.67
C TRP A 78 9.46 2.19 8.19
N GLY A 79 9.49 3.43 8.67
CA GLY A 79 10.51 4.41 8.30
C GLY A 79 10.38 4.94 6.88
N MET A 80 9.21 4.82 6.26
CA MET A 80 9.01 5.22 4.87
C MET A 80 8.83 6.72 4.69
N SER A 81 8.43 7.44 5.73
CA SER A 81 8.19 8.89 5.65
C SER A 81 9.44 9.71 5.34
N LYS A 82 10.63 9.15 5.53
CA LYS A 82 11.87 9.81 5.12
C LYS A 82 12.06 9.87 3.60
N PHE A 83 11.35 8.98 2.86
CA PHE A 83 11.45 8.92 1.39
C PHE A 83 10.27 9.60 0.71
N PHE A 84 9.08 9.57 1.32
CA PHE A 84 7.83 9.95 0.67
C PHE A 84 6.96 10.82 1.56
N THR A 85 6.18 11.66 0.89
CA THR A 85 4.95 12.24 1.44
C THR A 85 3.80 11.33 1.02
N THR A 86 2.87 11.04 1.91
CA THR A 86 1.77 10.13 1.62
C THR A 86 0.43 10.83 1.80
N MET A 87 -0.45 10.65 0.81
CA MET A 87 -1.86 11.01 0.91
C MET A 87 -2.66 9.73 1.11
N VAL A 88 -3.55 9.70 2.09
CA VAL A 88 -4.38 8.53 2.40
C VAL A 88 -5.85 8.85 2.14
N ILE A 89 -6.49 7.99 1.34
CA ILE A 89 -7.90 8.10 0.99
C ILE A 89 -8.62 6.88 1.54
N GLU A 90 -9.67 7.10 2.33
CA GLU A 90 -10.53 6.01 2.77
C GLU A 90 -11.39 5.54 1.59
N THR A 91 -11.31 4.23 1.29
CA THR A 91 -12.05 3.62 0.19
C THR A 91 -12.88 2.48 0.75
N ASP A 92 -14.12 2.78 1.10
CA ASP A 92 -15.00 1.81 1.76
C ASP A 92 -15.22 0.55 0.94
N ARG A 93 -15.22 0.69 -0.37
CA ARG A 93 -15.61 -0.38 -1.29
C ARG A 93 -14.67 -0.42 -2.49
N PHE A 94 -14.51 -1.61 -3.02
CA PHE A 94 -13.78 -1.75 -4.28
C PHE A 94 -14.39 -2.88 -5.11
N THR A 95 -14.23 -2.77 -6.42
CA THR A 95 -14.62 -3.80 -7.38
C THR A 95 -13.35 -4.25 -8.09
N SER A 96 -13.12 -5.54 -8.19
CA SER A 96 -11.89 -6.06 -8.77
C SER A 96 -12.13 -7.33 -9.57
N ALA A 97 -11.55 -7.39 -10.77
CA ALA A 97 -11.55 -8.59 -11.58
C ALA A 97 -10.73 -9.73 -10.95
N LEU A 98 -9.91 -9.41 -9.94
CA LEU A 98 -9.06 -10.39 -9.25
C LEU A 98 -9.79 -11.09 -8.10
N MET A 99 -10.98 -10.64 -7.75
CA MET A 99 -11.81 -11.27 -6.72
C MET A 99 -12.43 -12.56 -7.28
N PRO A 100 -12.84 -13.51 -6.41
CA PRO A 100 -13.52 -14.72 -6.86
C PRO A 100 -14.70 -14.37 -7.78
N PRO A 101 -14.85 -15.05 -8.94
CA PRO A 101 -15.85 -14.67 -9.94
C PRO A 101 -17.29 -14.70 -9.44
N ASP A 102 -17.57 -15.54 -8.46
CA ASP A 102 -18.92 -15.71 -7.88
C ASP A 102 -19.18 -14.83 -6.67
N GLN A 103 -18.18 -14.07 -6.22
CA GLN A 103 -18.37 -13.14 -5.11
C GLN A 103 -19.17 -11.93 -5.58
N LYS A 104 -20.21 -11.60 -4.83
CA LYS A 104 -21.09 -10.48 -5.18
C LYS A 104 -20.43 -9.14 -4.88
N ILE A 105 -20.72 -8.17 -5.73
CA ILE A 105 -20.28 -6.80 -5.52
C ILE A 105 -21.17 -6.19 -4.41
N ASP A 106 -20.57 -5.42 -3.51
CA ASP A 106 -21.29 -4.71 -2.46
C ASP A 106 -22.14 -3.60 -3.09
N GLN A 107 -23.45 -3.72 -2.93
CA GLN A 107 -24.42 -2.78 -3.49
C GLN A 107 -24.77 -1.63 -2.54
N SER A 108 -24.32 -1.67 -1.30
CA SER A 108 -24.69 -0.65 -0.31
C SER A 108 -24.26 0.75 -0.72
N TYR A 109 -23.20 0.86 -1.52
CA TYR A 109 -22.72 2.13 -2.07
C TYR A 109 -23.79 2.88 -2.85
N PHE A 110 -24.65 2.14 -3.56
CA PHE A 110 -25.67 2.71 -4.46
C PHE A 110 -27.01 2.92 -3.79
N ASN A 111 -27.14 2.53 -2.53
CA ASN A 111 -28.42 2.56 -1.80
C ASN A 111 -28.55 3.76 -0.86
N ASP A 112 -27.59 4.62 -0.84
CA ASP A 112 -27.63 5.86 -0.04
C ASP A 112 -28.42 6.99 -0.75
#